data_39cb5dc1edf58f7656e0c951ca6e0557
#
_entry.id   39cb5dc1edf58f7656e0c951ca6e0557
#
_cell.length_a   1.000
_cell.length_b   1.000
_cell.length_c   1.000
_cell.angle_alpha   90.00
_cell.angle_beta   90.00
_cell.angle_gamma   90.00
#
_symmetry.space_group_name_H-M   'P 1'
#
loop_
_entity.id
_entity.type
_entity.pdbx_description
1 polymer ?
#
loop_
_entity_poly.entity_id
_entity_poly.type
_entity_poly.pdbx_seq_one_letter_code
_entity_poly.pdbx_strand_id
1 'polypeptide(L)'
;MRAGVAESALELATQPRQQGLAKDILDYAQSGLFDAVLVGRRGMSSMEQMFMGSVSAHLIVNSPVIPVWLVDGDVRSVRVMAAVDGSESALRAVDHLAFMLSGNPQARVRFFHVTPRLRDYCEIDFDSGPGSGMEALIAQGNKRCMDDFFTAALAKLREAGFREDQIETQTSSTLISVSETILKAAREGGFGTIVMGRRGLNTSFFGGKVSHHVSQKLSDAALWMVP
;
A
#
# COMPACT_ATOMS: atom_id res chain seq x y z
N MET A 1 18.65 16.13 -15.52
CA MET A 1 17.89 15.69 -14.51
C MET A 1 17.19 16.69 -13.64
N ARG A 2 15.99 16.53 -13.33
CA ARG A 2 15.26 17.68 -12.90
C ARG A 2 14.16 17.41 -11.89
N ALA A 3 14.55 16.61 -10.87
CA ALA A 3 13.71 16.37 -9.71
C ALA A 3 13.88 17.44 -8.60
N GLY A 4 14.77 18.43 -8.81
CA GLY A 4 15.00 19.47 -7.80
C GLY A 4 15.81 19.00 -6.57
N VAL A 5 16.32 17.78 -6.58
CA VAL A 5 17.17 17.26 -5.49
C VAL A 5 18.58 17.83 -5.64
N ALA A 6 19.11 18.42 -4.57
CA ALA A 6 20.48 18.91 -4.55
C ALA A 6 21.48 17.75 -4.66
N GLU A 7 22.58 17.94 -5.38
CA GLU A 7 23.61 16.91 -5.54
C GLU A 7 24.22 16.51 -4.20
N SER A 8 24.36 17.45 -3.28
CA SER A 8 24.84 17.22 -1.91
C SER A 8 23.92 16.34 -1.06
N ALA A 9 22.67 16.12 -1.49
CA ALA A 9 21.71 15.22 -0.83
C ALA A 9 21.69 13.82 -1.44
N LEU A 10 22.61 13.55 -2.41
CA LEU A 10 22.74 12.27 -3.08
C LEU A 10 24.03 11.58 -2.65
N GLU A 11 23.90 10.34 -2.21
CA GLU A 11 25.03 9.47 -1.90
C GLU A 11 25.00 8.28 -2.87
N LEU A 12 26.15 7.96 -3.46
CA LEU A 12 26.34 6.79 -4.30
C LEU A 12 27.07 5.71 -3.51
N ALA A 13 26.37 4.63 -3.17
CA ALA A 13 26.96 3.48 -2.52
C ALA A 13 27.09 2.30 -3.48
N THR A 14 28.25 1.64 -3.46
CA THR A 14 28.51 0.40 -4.20
C THR A 14 29.12 -0.63 -3.29
N GLN A 15 28.66 -1.88 -3.40
CA GLN A 15 29.21 -2.97 -2.61
C GLN A 15 29.19 -4.29 -3.40
N PRO A 16 30.09 -5.23 -3.10
CA PRO A 16 30.06 -6.55 -3.71
C PRO A 16 28.78 -7.30 -3.37
N ARG A 17 28.23 -8.04 -4.33
CA ARG A 17 27.10 -8.93 -4.10
C ARG A 17 27.51 -10.07 -3.17
N GLN A 18 26.73 -10.30 -2.10
CA GLN A 18 27.01 -11.35 -1.09
C GLN A 18 25.97 -12.47 -1.10
N GLN A 19 24.71 -12.15 -0.80
CA GLN A 19 23.64 -13.14 -0.61
C GLN A 19 22.61 -13.12 -1.73
N GLY A 20 22.65 -12.06 -2.55
CA GLY A 20 21.70 -11.82 -3.64
C GLY A 20 21.18 -10.40 -3.61
N LEU A 21 21.02 -9.79 -4.80
CA LEU A 21 20.79 -8.37 -4.94
C LEU A 21 19.67 -7.82 -4.04
N ALA A 22 18.51 -8.49 -4.00
CA ALA A 22 17.39 -8.02 -3.19
C ALA A 22 17.69 -8.10 -1.69
N LYS A 23 18.33 -9.18 -1.24
CA LYS A 23 18.70 -9.32 0.16
C LYS A 23 19.75 -8.33 0.57
N ASP A 24 20.78 -8.16 -0.24
CA ASP A 24 21.87 -7.21 0.02
C ASP A 24 21.33 -5.76 0.10
N ILE A 25 20.35 -5.41 -0.73
CA ILE A 25 19.64 -4.11 -0.66
C ILE A 25 18.88 -3.96 0.66
N LEU A 26 18.13 -4.97 1.09
CA LEU A 26 17.39 -4.92 2.36
C LEU A 26 18.30 -4.81 3.56
N ASP A 27 19.38 -5.60 3.59
CA ASP A 27 20.36 -5.59 4.67
C ASP A 27 21.08 -4.22 4.74
N TYR A 28 21.42 -3.63 3.60
CA TYR A 28 21.99 -2.29 3.52
C TYR A 28 21.00 -1.23 4.02
N ALA A 29 19.75 -1.26 3.56
CA ALA A 29 18.74 -0.30 3.95
C ALA A 29 18.42 -0.40 5.45
N GLN A 30 18.34 -1.60 5.99
CA GLN A 30 18.07 -1.82 7.40
C GLN A 30 19.23 -1.38 8.29
N SER A 31 20.46 -1.73 7.94
CA SER A 31 21.65 -1.33 8.72
C SER A 31 21.93 0.18 8.64
N GLY A 32 21.58 0.81 7.53
CA GLY A 32 21.70 2.26 7.32
C GLY A 32 20.50 3.05 7.86
N LEU A 33 19.50 2.40 8.47
CA LEU A 33 18.29 3.02 9.01
C LEU A 33 17.54 3.87 7.98
N PHE A 34 17.46 3.41 6.74
CA PHE A 34 16.70 4.09 5.69
C PHE A 34 15.19 3.98 5.93
N ASP A 35 14.45 5.04 5.61
CA ASP A 35 13.00 5.10 5.78
C ASP A 35 12.23 4.28 4.75
N ALA A 36 12.79 4.08 3.56
CA ALA A 36 12.21 3.27 2.49
C ALA A 36 13.24 2.83 1.45
N VAL A 37 12.91 1.76 0.72
CA VAL A 37 13.61 1.35 -0.51
C VAL A 37 12.70 1.64 -1.70
N LEU A 38 13.15 2.50 -2.62
CA LEU A 38 12.41 2.81 -3.84
C LEU A 38 12.98 2.01 -5.02
N VAL A 39 12.11 1.29 -5.72
CA VAL A 39 12.47 0.48 -6.89
C VAL A 39 11.46 0.63 -8.02
N GLY A 40 11.94 0.51 -9.26
CA GLY A 40 11.06 0.37 -10.40
C GLY A 40 10.36 -0.99 -10.40
N ARG A 41 9.10 -1.05 -10.83
CA ARG A 41 8.36 -2.32 -10.97
C ARG A 41 9.00 -3.26 -11.99
N ARG A 42 9.56 -2.70 -13.03
CA ARG A 42 10.19 -3.39 -14.16
C ARG A 42 11.69 -3.17 -14.19
N GLY A 43 12.43 -4.20 -14.64
CA GLY A 43 13.88 -4.09 -14.87
C GLY A 43 14.20 -3.53 -16.26
N MET A 44 15.50 -3.49 -16.58
CA MET A 44 16.01 -2.95 -17.85
C MET A 44 15.81 -3.90 -19.05
N SER A 45 15.35 -5.14 -18.86
CA SER A 45 15.13 -6.08 -19.95
C SER A 45 13.80 -5.84 -20.66
N SER A 46 13.86 -5.53 -21.93
CA SER A 46 12.70 -5.17 -22.77
C SER A 46 11.68 -6.30 -23.04
N MET A 47 12.03 -7.55 -22.74
CA MET A 47 11.15 -8.70 -22.99
C MET A 47 10.14 -8.98 -21.87
N GLU A 48 10.25 -8.33 -20.73
CA GLU A 48 9.43 -8.60 -19.54
C GLU A 48 8.50 -7.43 -19.17
N GLN A 49 8.03 -6.67 -20.14
CA GLN A 49 7.17 -5.50 -19.88
C GLN A 49 5.84 -5.83 -19.18
N MET A 50 5.42 -7.09 -19.18
CA MET A 50 4.17 -7.53 -18.55
C MET A 50 4.34 -7.99 -17.10
N PHE A 51 5.55 -8.31 -16.65
CA PHE A 51 5.80 -8.88 -15.33
C PHE A 51 6.60 -7.97 -14.42
N MET A 52 6.41 -8.10 -13.13
CA MET A 52 7.23 -7.45 -12.12
C MET A 52 8.63 -8.08 -12.10
N GLY A 53 9.69 -7.27 -12.04
CA GLY A 53 11.06 -7.75 -11.95
C GLY A 53 11.29 -8.63 -10.72
N SER A 54 12.12 -9.67 -10.84
CA SER A 54 12.40 -10.63 -9.76
C SER A 54 12.94 -9.96 -8.49
N VAL A 55 13.79 -8.95 -8.61
CA VAL A 55 14.33 -8.18 -7.48
C VAL A 55 13.21 -7.42 -6.79
N SER A 56 12.38 -6.69 -7.53
CA SER A 56 11.27 -5.90 -6.98
C SER A 56 10.23 -6.81 -6.32
N ALA A 57 9.93 -7.95 -6.92
CA ALA A 57 9.05 -8.96 -6.34
C ALA A 57 9.60 -9.49 -5.00
N HIS A 58 10.89 -9.81 -4.97
CA HIS A 58 11.54 -10.30 -3.75
C HIS A 58 11.55 -9.25 -2.64
N LEU A 59 11.85 -8.00 -2.96
CA LEU A 59 11.85 -6.88 -2.00
C LEU A 59 10.47 -6.71 -1.35
N ILE A 60 9.41 -6.69 -2.15
CA ILE A 60 8.03 -6.52 -1.66
C ILE A 60 7.62 -7.66 -0.73
N VAL A 61 7.95 -8.90 -1.09
CA VAL A 61 7.54 -10.07 -0.30
C VAL A 61 8.37 -10.22 0.97
N ASN A 62 9.68 -9.93 0.91
CA ASN A 62 10.63 -10.32 1.95
C ASN A 62 11.16 -9.16 2.80
N SER A 63 10.69 -7.91 2.63
CA SER A 63 11.07 -6.83 3.52
C SER A 63 10.33 -6.92 4.87
N PRO A 64 11.00 -7.28 5.98
CA PRO A 64 10.32 -7.43 7.26
C PRO A 64 10.07 -6.12 7.98
N VAL A 65 10.89 -5.10 7.73
CA VAL A 65 10.93 -3.85 8.49
C VAL A 65 10.88 -2.62 7.58
N ILE A 66 11.63 -2.63 6.48
CA ILE A 66 11.77 -1.46 5.62
C ILE A 66 10.59 -1.36 4.62
N PRO A 67 9.88 -0.24 4.55
CA PRO A 67 8.90 0.01 3.50
C PRO A 67 9.52 -0.07 2.10
N VAL A 68 8.81 -0.68 1.16
CA VAL A 68 9.23 -0.78 -0.24
C VAL A 68 8.28 0.03 -1.11
N TRP A 69 8.83 0.99 -1.83
CA TRP A 69 8.11 1.82 -2.78
C TRP A 69 8.36 1.31 -4.20
N LEU A 70 7.33 0.74 -4.78
CA LEU A 70 7.34 0.25 -6.15
C LEU A 70 6.81 1.33 -7.07
N VAL A 71 7.55 1.70 -8.10
CA VAL A 71 7.13 2.73 -9.07
C VAL A 71 6.96 2.11 -10.45
N ASP A 72 5.83 2.36 -11.08
CA ASP A 72 5.57 2.00 -12.46
C ASP A 72 5.15 3.24 -13.26
N GLY A 73 5.72 3.40 -14.45
CA GLY A 73 5.40 4.53 -15.34
C GLY A 73 5.80 5.90 -14.81
N ASP A 74 5.05 6.92 -15.20
CA ASP A 74 5.29 8.34 -14.89
C ASP A 74 4.29 8.84 -13.85
N VAL A 75 4.71 8.88 -12.61
CA VAL A 75 3.87 9.29 -11.46
C VAL A 75 3.90 10.80 -11.31
N ARG A 76 2.83 11.48 -11.69
CA ARG A 76 2.71 12.96 -11.64
C ARG A 76 1.70 13.48 -10.63
N SER A 77 0.78 12.64 -10.20
CA SER A 77 -0.29 13.08 -9.30
C SER A 77 0.18 13.11 -7.84
N VAL A 78 -0.14 14.19 -7.15
CA VAL A 78 0.09 14.36 -5.70
C VAL A 78 -1.02 13.74 -4.84
N ARG A 79 -2.02 13.11 -5.49
CA ARG A 79 -3.10 12.41 -4.79
C ARG A 79 -2.64 11.03 -4.34
N VAL A 80 -2.86 10.75 -3.08
CA VAL A 80 -2.46 9.50 -2.42
C VAL A 80 -3.70 8.77 -1.93
N MET A 81 -3.81 7.49 -2.27
CA MET A 81 -4.83 6.59 -1.74
C MET A 81 -4.21 5.69 -0.68
N ALA A 82 -4.65 5.78 0.56
CA ALA A 82 -4.33 4.79 1.59
C ALA A 82 -5.42 3.71 1.58
N ALA A 83 -5.09 2.54 1.05
CA ALA A 83 -6.01 1.40 1.05
C ALA A 83 -5.94 0.70 2.42
N VAL A 84 -7.04 0.75 3.16
CA VAL A 84 -7.10 0.36 4.57
C VAL A 84 -8.16 -0.70 4.84
N ASP A 85 -7.86 -1.60 5.77
CA ASP A 85 -8.75 -2.71 6.14
C ASP A 85 -8.99 -2.82 7.66
N GLY A 86 -8.55 -1.83 8.42
CA GLY A 86 -8.66 -1.83 9.88
C GLY A 86 -7.56 -2.60 10.61
N SER A 87 -6.60 -3.18 9.88
CA SER A 87 -5.48 -3.90 10.47
C SER A 87 -4.42 -2.98 11.06
N GLU A 88 -3.61 -3.52 11.97
CA GLU A 88 -2.44 -2.82 12.51
C GLU A 88 -1.41 -2.48 11.41
N SER A 89 -1.24 -3.35 10.42
CA SER A 89 -0.37 -3.09 9.26
C SER A 89 -0.88 -1.92 8.42
N ALA A 90 -2.21 -1.78 8.27
CA ALA A 90 -2.80 -0.60 7.63
C ALA A 90 -2.54 0.68 8.44
N LEU A 91 -2.58 0.60 9.79
CA LEU A 91 -2.29 1.76 10.65
C LEU A 91 -0.80 2.15 10.57
N ARG A 92 0.12 1.17 10.49
CA ARG A 92 1.55 1.45 10.22
C ARG A 92 1.76 2.09 8.85
N ALA A 93 0.98 1.67 7.85
CA ALA A 93 1.03 2.29 6.52
C ALA A 93 0.58 3.76 6.55
N VAL A 94 -0.44 4.08 7.33
CA VAL A 94 -0.87 5.47 7.57
C VAL A 94 0.20 6.27 8.30
N ASP A 95 0.83 5.69 9.31
CA ASP A 95 1.92 6.32 10.07
C ASP A 95 3.11 6.68 9.18
N HIS A 96 3.54 5.72 8.35
CA HIS A 96 4.60 5.95 7.35
C HIS A 96 4.22 7.03 6.34
N LEU A 97 2.99 7.01 5.83
CA LEU A 97 2.47 8.05 4.93
C LEU A 97 2.48 9.43 5.61
N ALA A 98 2.01 9.50 6.86
CA ALA A 98 1.98 10.73 7.65
C ALA A 98 3.40 11.31 7.82
N PHE A 99 4.36 10.47 8.18
CA PHE A 99 5.76 10.83 8.31
C PHE A 99 6.36 11.35 6.99
N MET A 100 6.21 10.60 5.90
CA MET A 100 6.83 10.92 4.62
C MET A 100 6.24 12.16 3.93
N LEU A 101 4.97 12.45 4.18
CA LEU A 101 4.28 13.59 3.54
C LEU A 101 4.02 14.74 4.50
N SER A 102 4.55 14.68 5.73
CA SER A 102 4.45 15.75 6.71
C SER A 102 4.94 17.08 6.11
N GLY A 103 4.18 18.14 6.36
CA GLY A 103 4.50 19.48 5.86
C GLY A 103 4.31 19.70 4.35
N ASN A 104 3.83 18.72 3.59
CA ASN A 104 3.53 18.90 2.17
C ASN A 104 2.11 19.48 1.96
N PRO A 105 1.97 20.78 1.59
CA PRO A 105 0.66 21.41 1.45
C PRO A 105 -0.12 20.95 0.21
N GLN A 106 0.54 20.27 -0.72
CA GLN A 106 -0.07 19.80 -1.97
C GLN A 106 -0.61 18.37 -1.84
N ALA A 107 -0.12 17.60 -0.87
CA ALA A 107 -0.57 16.23 -0.67
C ALA A 107 -2.08 16.17 -0.43
N ARG A 108 -2.76 15.23 -1.07
CA ARG A 108 -4.19 14.94 -0.88
C ARG A 108 -4.32 13.45 -0.61
N VAL A 109 -4.78 13.12 0.57
CA VAL A 109 -4.88 11.75 1.07
C VAL A 109 -6.32 11.31 1.09
N ARG A 110 -6.62 10.17 0.49
CA ARG A 110 -7.91 9.49 0.63
C ARG A 110 -7.70 8.15 1.34
N PHE A 111 -8.33 7.98 2.48
CA PHE A 111 -8.53 6.66 3.05
C PHE A 111 -9.59 5.92 2.26
N PHE A 112 -9.23 4.77 1.72
CA PHE A 112 -10.11 3.96 0.91
C PHE A 112 -10.27 2.57 1.53
N HIS A 113 -11.48 2.29 1.99
CA HIS A 113 -11.84 0.98 2.52
C HIS A 113 -12.78 0.26 1.56
N VAL A 114 -12.49 -1.00 1.30
CA VAL A 114 -13.38 -1.88 0.53
C VAL A 114 -13.99 -2.89 1.48
N THR A 115 -15.30 -2.78 1.70
CA THR A 115 -16.03 -3.75 2.52
C THR A 115 -16.04 -5.11 1.81
N PRO A 116 -15.43 -6.14 2.39
CA PRO A 116 -15.41 -7.47 1.81
C PRO A 116 -16.80 -8.11 1.91
N ARG A 117 -17.06 -9.08 1.04
CA ARG A 117 -18.28 -9.89 1.10
C ARG A 117 -18.13 -11.04 2.09
N LEU A 118 -19.25 -11.62 2.51
CA LEU A 118 -19.26 -12.79 3.38
C LEU A 118 -18.37 -13.93 2.83
N ARG A 119 -18.42 -14.20 1.53
CA ARG A 119 -17.58 -15.19 0.84
C ARG A 119 -16.08 -14.90 0.89
N ASP A 120 -15.68 -13.65 1.14
CA ASP A 120 -14.25 -13.28 1.26
C ASP A 120 -13.70 -13.66 2.64
N TYR A 121 -14.58 -13.95 3.61
CA TYR A 121 -14.23 -14.42 4.96
C TYR A 121 -14.36 -15.92 5.14
N CYS A 122 -15.17 -16.60 4.30
CA CYS A 122 -15.43 -18.04 4.43
C CYS A 122 -15.02 -18.76 3.15
N GLU A 123 -14.17 -19.80 3.28
CA GLU A 123 -13.83 -20.70 2.18
C GLU A 123 -14.92 -21.74 1.88
N ILE A 124 -15.96 -21.78 2.72
CA ILE A 124 -17.08 -22.74 2.60
C ILE A 124 -18.23 -22.03 1.91
N ASP A 125 -18.60 -22.51 0.74
CA ASP A 125 -19.87 -22.14 0.08
C ASP A 125 -21.03 -22.70 0.91
N PHE A 126 -21.69 -21.85 1.68
CA PHE A 126 -22.95 -22.21 2.27
C PHE A 126 -24.03 -22.12 1.20
N ASP A 127 -24.38 -23.25 0.63
CA ASP A 127 -25.47 -23.42 -0.36
C ASP A 127 -26.87 -23.17 0.26
N SER A 128 -26.92 -22.92 1.55
CA SER A 128 -28.11 -22.45 2.28
C SER A 128 -28.02 -20.93 2.38
N GLY A 129 -28.97 -20.25 1.77
CA GLY A 129 -29.07 -18.79 1.68
C GLY A 129 -28.69 -18.09 2.98
N PRO A 130 -27.97 -16.97 2.87
CA PRO A 130 -27.44 -16.26 4.02
C PRO A 130 -28.59 -15.89 4.96
N GLY A 131 -28.53 -16.35 6.17
CA GLY A 131 -29.38 -15.82 7.21
C GLY A 131 -29.07 -14.32 7.31
N SER A 132 -30.01 -13.48 6.98
CA SER A 132 -29.90 -12.01 6.98
C SER A 132 -29.26 -11.42 8.25
N GLY A 133 -29.28 -12.19 9.34
CA GLY A 133 -28.67 -11.83 10.61
C GLY A 133 -27.13 -11.92 10.62
N MET A 134 -26.54 -12.90 9.97
CA MET A 134 -25.06 -13.07 9.96
C MET A 134 -24.39 -11.96 9.13
N GLU A 135 -24.93 -11.64 7.96
CA GLU A 135 -24.41 -10.54 7.13
C GLU A 135 -24.52 -9.19 7.85
N ALA A 136 -25.63 -8.95 8.56
CA ALA A 136 -25.82 -7.73 9.34
C ALA A 136 -24.81 -7.64 10.50
N LEU A 137 -24.54 -8.73 11.20
CA LEU A 137 -23.55 -8.77 12.28
C LEU A 137 -22.12 -8.52 11.77
N ILE A 138 -21.75 -9.13 10.64
CA ILE A 138 -20.43 -8.92 10.02
C ILE A 138 -20.30 -7.47 9.55
N ALA A 139 -21.31 -6.92 8.89
CA ALA A 139 -21.32 -5.53 8.44
C ALA A 139 -21.22 -4.55 9.62
N GLN A 140 -21.92 -4.81 10.71
CA GLN A 140 -21.85 -3.99 11.92
C GLN A 140 -20.48 -4.08 12.61
N GLY A 141 -19.90 -5.29 12.71
CA GLY A 141 -18.55 -5.48 13.26
C GLY A 141 -17.49 -4.77 12.43
N ASN A 142 -17.54 -4.92 11.10
CA ASN A 142 -16.64 -4.24 10.18
C ASN A 142 -16.78 -2.71 10.29
N LYS A 143 -18.01 -2.20 10.37
CA LYS A 143 -18.25 -0.76 10.53
C LYS A 143 -17.59 -0.21 11.80
N ARG A 144 -17.80 -0.85 12.96
CA ARG A 144 -17.19 -0.41 14.23
C ARG A 144 -15.67 -0.42 14.16
N CYS A 145 -15.09 -1.51 13.65
CA CYS A 145 -13.63 -1.62 13.48
C CYS A 145 -13.10 -0.49 12.59
N MET A 146 -13.81 -0.15 11.51
CA MET A 146 -13.39 0.93 10.61
C MET A 146 -13.60 2.31 11.21
N ASP A 147 -14.65 2.54 12.01
CA ASP A 147 -14.87 3.81 12.71
C ASP A 147 -13.72 4.10 13.71
N ASP A 148 -13.32 3.10 14.48
CA ASP A 148 -12.18 3.19 15.40
C ASP A 148 -10.86 3.40 14.65
N PHE A 149 -10.66 2.65 13.56
CA PHE A 149 -9.48 2.80 12.69
C PHE A 149 -9.39 4.20 12.10
N PHE A 150 -10.47 4.72 11.51
CA PHE A 150 -10.47 6.06 10.93
C PHE A 150 -10.19 7.13 11.98
N THR A 151 -10.70 6.97 13.20
CA THR A 151 -10.41 7.88 14.31
C THR A 151 -8.90 7.93 14.59
N ALA A 152 -8.26 6.78 14.71
CA ALA A 152 -6.82 6.69 14.95
C ALA A 152 -5.99 7.20 13.75
N ALA A 153 -6.38 6.84 12.53
CA ALA A 153 -5.72 7.25 11.30
C ALA A 153 -5.78 8.77 11.07
N LEU A 154 -6.94 9.38 11.32
CA LEU A 154 -7.12 10.82 11.22
C LEU A 154 -6.30 11.57 12.27
N ALA A 155 -6.22 11.05 13.50
CA ALA A 155 -5.38 11.64 14.55
C ALA A 155 -3.91 11.69 14.10
N LYS A 156 -3.37 10.58 13.55
CA LYS A 156 -2.00 10.53 13.04
C LYS A 156 -1.71 11.55 11.95
N LEU A 157 -2.62 11.74 10.99
CA LEU A 157 -2.44 12.74 9.94
C LEU A 157 -2.49 14.18 10.50
N ARG A 158 -3.40 14.45 11.45
CA ARG A 158 -3.48 15.76 12.11
C ARG A 158 -2.19 16.07 12.91
N GLU A 159 -1.69 15.11 13.65
CA GLU A 159 -0.42 15.23 14.38
C GLU A 159 0.77 15.50 13.43
N ALA A 160 0.75 14.94 12.23
CA ALA A 160 1.72 15.20 11.18
C ALA A 160 1.51 16.53 10.42
N GLY A 161 0.51 17.33 10.81
CA GLY A 161 0.25 18.65 10.26
C GLY A 161 -0.64 18.70 9.02
N PHE A 162 -1.34 17.62 8.68
CA PHE A 162 -2.33 17.65 7.61
C PHE A 162 -3.58 18.43 8.02
N ARG A 163 -4.07 19.25 7.10
CA ARG A 163 -5.33 19.97 7.25
C ARG A 163 -6.52 19.10 6.83
N GLU A 164 -7.70 19.42 7.34
CA GLU A 164 -8.94 18.70 7.02
C GLU A 164 -9.25 18.67 5.50
N ASP A 165 -8.93 19.76 4.78
CA ASP A 165 -9.13 19.86 3.32
C ASP A 165 -8.19 18.95 2.51
N GLN A 166 -7.19 18.35 3.14
CA GLN A 166 -6.24 17.43 2.52
C GLN A 166 -6.65 15.97 2.68
N ILE A 167 -7.66 15.68 3.50
CA ILE A 167 -8.01 14.32 3.92
C ILE A 167 -9.44 13.99 3.51
N GLU A 168 -9.63 12.87 2.86
CA GLU A 168 -10.93 12.32 2.48
C GLU A 168 -11.04 10.88 2.96
N THR A 169 -12.26 10.43 3.26
CA THR A 169 -12.56 9.03 3.57
C THR A 169 -13.60 8.50 2.59
N GLN A 170 -13.39 7.30 2.09
CA GLN A 170 -14.32 6.63 1.20
C GLN A 170 -14.42 5.14 1.52
N THR A 171 -15.63 4.66 1.66
CA THR A 171 -15.92 3.21 1.73
C THR A 171 -16.62 2.78 0.45
N SER A 172 -16.24 1.63 -0.06
CA SER A 172 -16.83 1.01 -1.25
C SER A 172 -17.16 -0.45 -0.97
N SER A 173 -18.18 -0.97 -1.62
CA SER A 173 -18.42 -2.41 -1.69
C SER A 173 -17.84 -2.99 -2.97
N THR A 174 -17.36 -4.24 -2.91
CA THR A 174 -16.82 -4.89 -4.11
C THR A 174 -17.82 -5.82 -4.76
N LEU A 175 -17.85 -5.82 -6.10
CA LEU A 175 -18.56 -6.81 -6.92
C LEU A 175 -17.62 -7.87 -7.51
N ILE A 176 -16.32 -7.59 -7.54
CA ILE A 176 -15.31 -8.43 -8.20
C ILE A 176 -14.32 -8.96 -7.15
N SER A 177 -13.32 -8.15 -6.81
CA SER A 177 -12.37 -8.41 -5.75
C SER A 177 -11.91 -7.10 -5.11
N VAL A 178 -11.43 -7.18 -3.87
CA VAL A 178 -10.91 -6.02 -3.13
C VAL A 178 -9.76 -5.35 -3.91
N SER A 179 -8.82 -6.13 -4.42
CA SER A 179 -7.66 -5.62 -5.15
C SER A 179 -8.03 -4.92 -6.46
N GLU A 180 -8.96 -5.49 -7.24
CA GLU A 180 -9.44 -4.86 -8.48
C GLU A 180 -10.23 -3.58 -8.19
N THR A 181 -11.00 -3.56 -7.09
CA THR A 181 -11.73 -2.37 -6.65
C THR A 181 -10.77 -1.25 -6.27
N ILE A 182 -9.68 -1.56 -5.55
CA ILE A 182 -8.62 -0.59 -5.22
C ILE A 182 -7.96 -0.04 -6.49
N LEU A 183 -7.52 -0.91 -7.40
CA LEU A 183 -6.85 -0.52 -8.64
C LEU A 183 -7.76 0.33 -9.54
N LYS A 184 -9.03 -0.05 -9.65
CA LYS A 184 -10.03 0.70 -10.40
C LYS A 184 -10.23 2.10 -9.79
N ALA A 185 -10.48 2.16 -8.48
CA ALA A 185 -10.68 3.43 -7.79
C ALA A 185 -9.43 4.34 -7.85
N ALA A 186 -8.23 3.77 -7.80
CA ALA A 186 -7.00 4.52 -7.94
C ALA A 186 -6.87 5.15 -9.34
N ARG A 187 -7.14 4.41 -10.38
CA ARG A 187 -7.11 4.90 -11.77
C ARG A 187 -8.18 5.96 -12.02
N GLU A 188 -9.44 5.67 -11.69
CA GLU A 188 -10.58 6.58 -11.91
C GLU A 188 -10.45 7.87 -11.08
N GLY A 189 -9.88 7.77 -9.88
CA GLY A 189 -9.62 8.92 -9.01
C GLY A 189 -8.33 9.68 -9.32
N GLY A 190 -7.52 9.23 -10.28
CA GLY A 190 -6.25 9.89 -10.64
C GLY A 190 -5.25 9.89 -9.49
N PHE A 191 -5.19 8.81 -8.69
CA PHE A 191 -4.21 8.69 -7.61
C PHE A 191 -2.86 8.27 -8.18
N GLY A 192 -1.82 9.06 -7.88
CA GLY A 192 -0.45 8.75 -8.27
C GLY A 192 0.22 7.74 -7.35
N THR A 193 -0.28 7.60 -6.13
CA THR A 193 0.30 6.68 -5.14
C THR A 193 -0.79 5.91 -4.41
N ILE A 194 -0.58 4.60 -4.27
CA ILE A 194 -1.34 3.72 -3.38
C ILE A 194 -0.44 3.38 -2.21
N VAL A 195 -0.93 3.55 -0.98
CA VAL A 195 -0.24 3.15 0.25
C VAL A 195 -1.03 2.06 0.92
N MET A 196 -0.38 0.97 1.31
CA MET A 196 -1.06 -0.13 1.98
C MET A 196 -0.12 -0.95 2.87
N GLY A 197 -0.70 -1.57 3.87
CA GLY A 197 -0.01 -2.56 4.68
C GLY A 197 0.27 -3.82 3.87
N ARG A 198 1.40 -4.45 4.13
CA ARG A 198 1.77 -5.71 3.48
C ARG A 198 0.87 -6.88 3.90
N ARG A 199 0.41 -6.87 5.15
CA ARG A 199 -0.49 -7.89 5.73
C ARG A 199 -1.80 -7.23 6.10
N GLY A 200 -2.92 -7.84 5.72
CA GLY A 200 -4.24 -7.42 6.16
C GLY A 200 -4.74 -8.26 7.34
N LEU A 201 -6.03 -8.13 7.68
CA LEU A 201 -6.69 -8.86 8.75
C LEU A 201 -6.57 -10.40 8.58
N ASN A 202 -6.53 -10.89 7.35
CA ASN A 202 -6.33 -12.30 7.03
C ASN A 202 -4.85 -12.57 6.80
N THR A 203 -4.13 -12.98 7.85
CA THR A 203 -2.71 -13.28 7.81
C THR A 203 -2.43 -14.63 7.14
N SER A 204 -2.09 -14.63 5.86
CA SER A 204 -1.38 -15.76 5.26
C SER A 204 0.14 -15.53 5.33
N PHE A 205 0.90 -16.60 5.48
CA PHE A 205 2.37 -16.57 5.66
C PHE A 205 3.13 -15.84 4.53
N PHE A 206 2.53 -15.64 3.37
CA PHE A 206 3.16 -15.10 2.14
C PHE A 206 2.76 -13.65 1.77
N GLY A 207 2.36 -12.83 2.73
CA GLY A 207 1.82 -11.49 2.43
C GLY A 207 0.34 -11.57 2.04
N GLY A 208 -0.38 -10.45 2.16
CA GLY A 208 -1.81 -10.41 1.85
C GLY A 208 -2.07 -10.65 0.35
N LYS A 209 -3.04 -11.48 0.01
CA LYS A 209 -3.45 -11.72 -1.39
C LYS A 209 -3.75 -10.41 -2.13
N VAL A 210 -4.35 -9.44 -1.43
CA VAL A 210 -4.71 -8.12 -1.99
C VAL A 210 -3.47 -7.32 -2.35
N SER A 211 -2.52 -7.16 -1.42
CA SER A 211 -1.31 -6.36 -1.63
C SER A 211 -0.41 -6.95 -2.72
N HIS A 212 -0.30 -8.27 -2.77
CA HIS A 212 0.42 -8.96 -3.83
C HIS A 212 -0.24 -8.73 -5.21
N HIS A 213 -1.55 -8.87 -5.32
CA HIS A 213 -2.26 -8.64 -6.57
C HIS A 213 -2.14 -7.18 -7.03
N VAL A 214 -2.29 -6.22 -6.11
CA VAL A 214 -2.11 -4.78 -6.42
C VAL A 214 -0.71 -4.52 -6.96
N SER A 215 0.34 -5.08 -6.36
CA SER A 215 1.73 -4.89 -6.82
C SER A 215 1.98 -5.45 -8.23
N GLN A 216 1.32 -6.55 -8.57
CA GLN A 216 1.45 -7.16 -9.91
C GLN A 216 0.70 -6.37 -10.99
N LYS A 217 -0.44 -5.78 -10.66
CA LYS A 217 -1.34 -5.10 -11.61
C LYS A 217 -1.18 -3.57 -11.61
N LEU A 218 -0.26 -3.05 -10.79
CA LEU A 218 0.04 -1.63 -10.74
C LEU A 218 0.44 -1.10 -12.12
N SER A 219 -0.09 0.04 -12.53
CA SER A 219 0.24 0.72 -13.77
C SER A 219 0.19 2.24 -13.57
N ASP A 220 1.20 2.93 -14.06
CA ASP A 220 1.33 4.39 -14.05
C ASP A 220 1.11 5.03 -12.65
N ALA A 221 1.58 4.35 -11.63
CA ALA A 221 1.44 4.77 -10.23
C ALA A 221 2.59 4.23 -9.37
N ALA A 222 2.70 4.75 -8.17
CA ALA A 222 3.55 4.21 -7.12
C ALA A 222 2.72 3.37 -6.13
N LEU A 223 3.32 2.32 -5.59
CA LEU A 223 2.79 1.53 -4.49
C LEU A 223 3.77 1.56 -3.32
N TRP A 224 3.34 2.10 -2.20
CA TRP A 224 4.09 2.05 -0.95
C TRP A 224 3.60 0.86 -0.14
N MET A 225 4.42 -0.16 -0.08
CA MET A 225 4.17 -1.37 0.70
C MET A 225 4.85 -1.27 2.05
N VAL A 226 4.07 -1.16 3.12
CA VAL A 226 4.57 -0.99 4.49
C VAL A 226 4.45 -2.33 5.24
N PRO A 227 5.50 -2.80 5.92
CA PRO A 227 5.53 -4.06 6.67
C PRO A 227 4.54 -4.15 7.82
#